data_880757b23c4acaa6260822a18fdb0e0c
#
_entry.id   880757b23c4acaa6260822a18fdb0e0c
#
_cell.length_a   1.000
_cell.length_b   1.000
_cell.length_c   1.000
_cell.angle_alpha   90.00
_cell.angle_beta   90.00
_cell.angle_gamma   90.00
#
_symmetry.space_group_name_H-M   'P 1'
#
loop_
_entity.id
_entity.type
_entity.pdbx_description
1 polymer ?
#
loop_
_entity_poly.entity_id
_entity_poly.type
_entity_poly.pdbx_seq_one_letter_code
_entity_poly.pdbx_strand_id
1 'polypeptide(L)'
;MSSPSRTLIVQKYGGTSVDGPARIRAVAEHVVRTRQEGHDVVVVVSAMGKTTDELIQLAEELSAFPPAREMDMLVTAGERISMSLLCIAIAELGLTATSFTGSQAGILTDTAHGKAKILEIRADRLRDALADGQIAVVAGFQGMSTDRNITTLGRGGSDTTAVALAAALGAESCEIYTDVAGVFSADPRIVPNARLQPQLSFDEVLEMAATGGRVLALRSVEFARNYGVTLHVRSAFTWEPGTWVGQEEAMEKAIISAITHDTSEAKVTMLGVPDRPGIAARLFRALADEAVNVDMIEQNVSVHGLADISFTVPKADLLVAARVSEEVGTEMGASSVSCDADIARVSLVGAGMKTHPGIAATMFEVLAANGVNIEMISTSSIRISCVMREDRMVDAVRALHTAFELDQEPVP
;
A
#
# COMPACT_ATOMS: atom_id res chain seq x y z
N MET A 1 -33.56 29.93 1.72
CA MET A 1 -33.36 28.70 2.49
C MET A 1 -32.16 28.02 1.87
N SER A 2 -31.02 28.01 2.52
CA SER A 2 -29.86 27.27 2.04
C SER A 2 -30.19 25.80 2.08
N SER A 3 -30.13 25.10 0.92
CA SER A 3 -30.22 23.64 0.88
C SER A 3 -29.21 23.09 1.87
N PRO A 4 -29.53 21.99 2.61
CA PRO A 4 -28.56 21.37 3.48
C PRO A 4 -27.32 21.03 2.63
N SER A 5 -26.14 21.37 3.12
CA SER A 5 -24.89 21.03 2.43
C SER A 5 -24.81 19.52 2.31
N ARG A 6 -24.76 19.03 1.06
CA ARG A 6 -24.58 17.60 0.82
C ARG A 6 -23.22 17.18 1.32
N THR A 7 -23.13 16.01 1.94
CA THR A 7 -21.85 15.43 2.29
C THR A 7 -21.12 14.95 1.04
N LEU A 8 -19.81 15.18 0.99
CA LEU A 8 -18.98 14.77 -0.12
C LEU A 8 -18.33 13.42 0.18
N ILE A 9 -18.42 12.48 -0.76
CA ILE A 9 -17.75 11.20 -0.72
C ILE A 9 -16.79 11.12 -1.92
N VAL A 10 -15.55 10.70 -1.67
CA VAL A 10 -14.61 10.34 -2.73
C VAL A 10 -14.58 8.83 -2.88
N GLN A 11 -14.82 8.33 -4.10
CA GLN A 11 -14.86 6.90 -4.41
C GLN A 11 -13.72 6.55 -5.37
N LYS A 12 -12.83 5.63 -4.97
CA LYS A 12 -11.78 5.14 -5.86
C LYS A 12 -12.09 3.73 -6.34
N TYR A 13 -11.97 3.50 -7.64
CA TYR A 13 -12.14 2.19 -8.26
C TYR A 13 -10.84 1.70 -8.90
N GLY A 14 -10.37 0.51 -8.46
CA GLY A 14 -9.16 -0.14 -8.99
C GLY A 14 -9.35 -0.68 -10.41
N GLY A 15 -8.25 -1.08 -11.06
CA GLY A 15 -8.27 -1.56 -12.44
C GLY A 15 -9.20 -2.75 -12.67
N THR A 16 -9.23 -3.72 -11.76
CA THR A 16 -10.16 -4.87 -11.81
C THR A 16 -11.63 -4.47 -11.66
N SER A 17 -11.90 -3.35 -10.97
CA SER A 17 -13.26 -2.82 -10.76
C SER A 17 -13.83 -2.17 -12.03
N VAL A 18 -12.99 -1.71 -12.94
CA VAL A 18 -13.35 -1.04 -14.21
C VAL A 18 -12.94 -1.86 -15.43
N ASP A 19 -12.64 -3.14 -15.27
CA ASP A 19 -12.17 -4.04 -16.32
C ASP A 19 -13.30 -4.42 -17.30
N GLY A 20 -13.49 -3.57 -18.31
CA GLY A 20 -14.44 -3.73 -19.38
C GLY A 20 -15.82 -3.13 -19.14
N PRO A 21 -16.67 -3.11 -20.20
CA PRO A 21 -17.94 -2.37 -20.19
C PRO A 21 -18.93 -2.82 -19.12
N ALA A 22 -18.98 -4.11 -18.81
CA ALA A 22 -19.91 -4.64 -17.78
C ALA A 22 -19.55 -4.12 -16.38
N ARG A 23 -18.25 -4.09 -16.04
CA ARG A 23 -17.74 -3.56 -14.78
C ARG A 23 -17.96 -2.05 -14.67
N ILE A 24 -17.68 -1.31 -15.74
CA ILE A 24 -17.92 0.14 -15.80
C ILE A 24 -19.39 0.47 -15.58
N ARG A 25 -20.34 -0.31 -16.14
CA ARG A 25 -21.77 -0.12 -15.88
C ARG A 25 -22.13 -0.36 -14.41
N ALA A 26 -21.63 -1.42 -13.80
CA ALA A 26 -21.86 -1.70 -12.37
C ALA A 26 -21.32 -0.57 -11.46
N VAL A 27 -20.13 -0.05 -11.78
CA VAL A 27 -19.57 1.12 -11.10
C VAL A 27 -20.43 2.35 -11.30
N ALA A 28 -20.87 2.63 -12.53
CA ALA A 28 -21.75 3.77 -12.82
C ALA A 28 -23.07 3.70 -12.04
N GLU A 29 -23.71 2.52 -11.97
CA GLU A 29 -24.92 2.30 -11.17
C GLU A 29 -24.70 2.57 -9.68
N HIS A 30 -23.56 2.16 -9.14
CA HIS A 30 -23.21 2.43 -7.73
C HIS A 30 -22.97 3.90 -7.48
N VAL A 31 -22.19 4.58 -8.32
CA VAL A 31 -21.93 6.02 -8.24
C VAL A 31 -23.23 6.83 -8.32
N VAL A 32 -24.12 6.46 -9.27
CA VAL A 32 -25.44 7.10 -9.41
C VAL A 32 -26.29 6.89 -8.14
N ARG A 33 -26.28 5.71 -7.55
CA ARG A 33 -26.99 5.41 -6.31
C ARG A 33 -26.48 6.30 -5.16
N THR A 34 -25.17 6.39 -4.94
CA THR A 34 -24.58 7.27 -3.92
C THR A 34 -24.99 8.73 -4.14
N ARG A 35 -25.02 9.18 -5.38
CA ARG A 35 -25.50 10.53 -5.73
C ARG A 35 -26.98 10.73 -5.40
N GLN A 36 -27.82 9.71 -5.65
CA GLN A 36 -29.27 9.75 -5.39
C GLN A 36 -29.58 9.66 -3.88
N GLU A 37 -28.72 9.05 -3.09
CA GLU A 37 -28.78 9.03 -1.62
C GLU A 37 -28.49 10.41 -0.98
N GLY A 38 -28.11 11.38 -1.79
CA GLY A 38 -27.97 12.79 -1.37
C GLY A 38 -26.53 13.25 -1.18
N HIS A 39 -25.55 12.47 -1.56
CA HIS A 39 -24.13 12.84 -1.47
C HIS A 39 -23.62 13.53 -2.74
N ASP A 40 -22.68 14.44 -2.60
CA ASP A 40 -21.82 14.84 -3.70
C ASP A 40 -20.72 13.80 -3.89
N VAL A 41 -20.37 13.48 -5.14
CA VAL A 41 -19.47 12.37 -5.45
C VAL A 41 -18.33 12.82 -6.35
N VAL A 42 -17.10 12.53 -5.91
CA VAL A 42 -15.90 12.55 -6.74
C VAL A 42 -15.44 11.10 -6.93
N VAL A 43 -15.24 10.70 -8.18
CA VAL A 43 -14.79 9.35 -8.51
C VAL A 43 -13.35 9.41 -9.01
N VAL A 44 -12.48 8.54 -8.49
CA VAL A 44 -11.12 8.35 -9.00
C VAL A 44 -11.01 6.96 -9.61
N VAL A 45 -10.58 6.87 -10.85
CA VAL A 45 -10.45 5.60 -11.57
C VAL A 45 -9.00 5.27 -11.91
N SER A 46 -8.68 3.99 -11.87
CA SER A 46 -7.44 3.42 -12.42
C SER A 46 -7.64 3.04 -13.90
N ALA A 47 -6.55 2.73 -14.59
CA ALA A 47 -6.61 2.10 -15.89
C ALA A 47 -7.36 0.75 -15.83
N MET A 48 -8.02 0.32 -16.92
CA MET A 48 -8.77 -0.94 -16.98
C MET A 48 -7.83 -2.14 -16.93
N GLY A 49 -8.13 -3.11 -16.05
CA GLY A 49 -7.48 -4.40 -15.99
C GLY A 49 -5.94 -4.30 -16.00
N LYS A 50 -5.31 -4.81 -17.05
CA LYS A 50 -3.86 -4.85 -17.26
C LYS A 50 -3.34 -3.78 -18.23
N THR A 51 -4.14 -2.79 -18.61
CA THR A 51 -3.77 -1.79 -19.63
C THR A 51 -2.43 -1.09 -19.30
N THR A 52 -2.17 -0.76 -18.04
CA THR A 52 -0.89 -0.14 -17.65
C THR A 52 0.30 -1.06 -17.91
N ASP A 53 0.19 -2.35 -17.57
CA ASP A 53 1.26 -3.34 -17.79
C ASP A 53 1.50 -3.56 -19.29
N GLU A 54 0.43 -3.60 -20.09
CA GLU A 54 0.50 -3.72 -21.57
C GLU A 54 1.20 -2.52 -22.21
N LEU A 55 0.90 -1.30 -21.72
CA LEU A 55 1.57 -0.07 -22.19
C LEU A 55 3.05 -0.04 -21.80
N ILE A 56 3.41 -0.51 -20.62
CA ILE A 56 4.80 -0.65 -20.17
C ILE A 56 5.52 -1.65 -21.07
N GLN A 57 4.94 -2.82 -21.32
CA GLN A 57 5.51 -3.84 -22.18
C GLN A 57 5.77 -3.31 -23.59
N LEU A 58 4.84 -2.58 -24.19
CA LEU A 58 5.03 -1.96 -25.52
C LEU A 58 6.23 -0.99 -25.55
N ALA A 59 6.45 -0.24 -24.47
CA ALA A 59 7.61 0.66 -24.40
C ALA A 59 8.92 -0.12 -24.25
N GLU A 60 8.93 -1.20 -23.45
CA GLU A 60 10.11 -2.06 -23.25
C GLU A 60 10.49 -2.83 -24.51
N GLU A 61 9.54 -3.19 -25.37
CA GLU A 61 9.79 -3.77 -26.70
C GLU A 61 10.51 -2.79 -27.65
N LEU A 62 10.34 -1.47 -27.43
CA LEU A 62 10.98 -0.43 -28.26
C LEU A 62 12.35 0.00 -27.70
N SER A 63 12.54 -0.04 -26.39
CA SER A 63 13.76 0.43 -25.73
C SER A 63 13.98 -0.27 -24.39
N ALA A 64 15.20 -0.74 -24.15
CA ALA A 64 15.59 -1.27 -22.83
C ALA A 64 15.60 -0.17 -21.74
N PHE A 65 15.70 1.10 -22.12
CA PHE A 65 15.74 2.25 -21.21
C PHE A 65 14.83 3.36 -21.77
N PRO A 66 13.50 3.21 -21.72
CA PRO A 66 12.58 4.22 -22.22
C PRO A 66 12.69 5.50 -21.35
N PRO A 67 12.67 6.71 -21.96
CA PRO A 67 12.71 7.95 -21.21
C PRO A 67 11.54 8.07 -20.22
N ALA A 68 11.84 8.34 -18.96
CA ALA A 68 10.83 8.36 -17.89
C ALA A 68 9.68 9.34 -18.14
N ARG A 69 9.95 10.50 -18.77
CA ARG A 69 8.92 11.46 -19.17
C ARG A 69 7.94 10.87 -20.19
N GLU A 70 8.44 10.15 -21.18
CA GLU A 70 7.59 9.55 -22.20
C GLU A 70 6.81 8.33 -21.66
N MET A 71 7.40 7.61 -20.69
CA MET A 71 6.68 6.58 -19.95
C MET A 71 5.48 7.16 -19.19
N ASP A 72 5.65 8.28 -18.49
CA ASP A 72 4.53 8.95 -17.80
C ASP A 72 3.42 9.36 -18.79
N MET A 73 3.79 9.92 -19.95
CA MET A 73 2.82 10.27 -21.00
C MET A 73 2.06 9.05 -21.51
N LEU A 74 2.75 7.94 -21.73
CA LEU A 74 2.19 6.71 -22.26
C LEU A 74 1.20 6.06 -21.27
N VAL A 75 1.67 5.78 -20.04
CA VAL A 75 0.88 5.01 -19.08
C VAL A 75 -0.35 5.77 -18.58
N THR A 76 -0.34 7.11 -18.57
CA THR A 76 -1.52 7.92 -18.19
C THR A 76 -2.67 7.86 -19.20
N ALA A 77 -2.48 7.25 -20.36
CA ALA A 77 -3.55 7.04 -21.32
C ALA A 77 -4.63 6.09 -20.80
N GLY A 78 -4.26 5.09 -19.99
CA GLY A 78 -5.18 4.09 -19.45
C GLY A 78 -6.30 4.69 -18.61
N GLU A 79 -5.98 5.57 -17.66
CA GLU A 79 -6.96 6.23 -16.81
C GLU A 79 -7.86 7.21 -17.57
N ARG A 80 -7.34 7.82 -18.64
CA ARG A 80 -8.15 8.69 -19.51
C ARG A 80 -9.24 7.92 -20.26
N ILE A 81 -8.95 6.69 -20.65
CA ILE A 81 -9.95 5.79 -21.25
C ILE A 81 -11.01 5.45 -20.18
N SER A 82 -10.60 4.99 -19.01
CA SER A 82 -11.51 4.59 -17.93
C SER A 82 -12.44 5.72 -17.49
N MET A 83 -11.91 6.92 -17.24
CA MET A 83 -12.73 8.06 -16.80
C MET A 83 -13.77 8.48 -17.84
N SER A 84 -13.40 8.44 -19.12
CA SER A 84 -14.29 8.83 -20.21
C SER A 84 -15.42 7.83 -20.37
N LEU A 85 -15.11 6.53 -20.35
CA LEU A 85 -16.10 5.46 -20.44
C LEU A 85 -17.06 5.47 -19.24
N LEU A 86 -16.56 5.77 -18.03
CA LEU A 86 -17.41 5.87 -16.84
C LEU A 86 -18.37 7.07 -16.95
N CYS A 87 -17.91 8.25 -17.42
CA CYS A 87 -18.78 9.39 -17.65
C CYS A 87 -19.88 9.09 -18.67
N ILE A 88 -19.56 8.35 -19.75
CA ILE A 88 -20.54 7.92 -20.75
C ILE A 88 -21.58 6.99 -20.10
N ALA A 89 -21.16 6.04 -19.27
CA ALA A 89 -22.06 5.12 -18.59
C ALA A 89 -22.97 5.83 -17.56
N ILE A 90 -22.44 6.83 -16.84
CA ILE A 90 -23.24 7.65 -15.91
C ILE A 90 -24.27 8.48 -16.67
N ALA A 91 -23.90 9.05 -17.83
CA ALA A 91 -24.83 9.83 -18.66
C ALA A 91 -26.00 8.98 -19.18
N GLU A 92 -25.77 7.72 -19.53
CA GLU A 92 -26.83 6.76 -19.92
C GLU A 92 -27.83 6.51 -18.77
N LEU A 93 -27.39 6.65 -17.52
CA LEU A 93 -28.24 6.56 -16.34
C LEU A 93 -28.94 7.89 -15.97
N GLY A 94 -28.82 8.91 -16.80
CA GLY A 94 -29.54 10.17 -16.68
C GLY A 94 -28.90 11.21 -15.74
N LEU A 95 -27.66 11.03 -15.28
CA LEU A 95 -26.93 12.02 -14.51
C LEU A 95 -25.77 12.62 -15.32
N THR A 96 -25.40 13.86 -14.98
CA THR A 96 -24.26 14.53 -15.60
C THR A 96 -22.98 14.21 -14.84
N ALA A 97 -21.97 13.73 -15.58
CA ALA A 97 -20.63 13.51 -15.07
C ALA A 97 -19.60 14.19 -15.98
N THR A 98 -18.58 14.78 -15.38
CA THR A 98 -17.48 15.43 -16.11
C THR A 98 -16.15 14.78 -15.74
N SER A 99 -15.38 14.42 -16.77
CA SER A 99 -14.06 13.80 -16.60
C SER A 99 -12.94 14.82 -16.50
N PHE A 100 -11.97 14.55 -15.63
CA PHE A 100 -10.80 15.40 -15.37
C PHE A 100 -9.52 14.55 -15.38
N THR A 101 -8.52 14.99 -16.14
CA THR A 101 -7.14 14.50 -15.96
C THR A 101 -6.57 15.02 -14.64
N GLY A 102 -5.47 14.43 -14.15
CA GLY A 102 -4.82 14.91 -12.92
C GLY A 102 -4.46 16.41 -12.98
N SER A 103 -3.98 16.90 -14.13
CA SER A 103 -3.72 18.34 -14.33
C SER A 103 -4.97 19.19 -14.31
N GLN A 104 -6.07 18.73 -14.88
CA GLN A 104 -7.36 19.42 -14.86
C GLN A 104 -8.01 19.40 -13.47
N ALA A 105 -7.75 18.37 -12.68
CA ALA A 105 -8.14 18.28 -11.27
C ALA A 105 -7.24 19.13 -10.36
N GLY A 106 -6.21 19.77 -10.90
CA GLY A 106 -5.30 20.66 -10.18
C GLY A 106 -4.25 19.96 -9.35
N ILE A 107 -3.91 18.71 -9.65
CA ILE A 107 -2.86 17.95 -8.95
C ILE A 107 -1.49 18.40 -9.43
N LEU A 108 -0.79 19.19 -8.60
CA LEU A 108 0.57 19.64 -8.83
C LEU A 108 1.57 18.71 -8.16
N THR A 109 2.63 18.33 -8.88
CA THR A 109 3.67 17.42 -8.40
C THR A 109 5.06 18.03 -8.53
N ASP A 110 6.05 17.36 -7.92
CA ASP A 110 7.45 17.56 -8.25
C ASP A 110 7.79 16.99 -9.66
N THR A 111 9.08 17.03 -10.04
CA THR A 111 9.56 16.64 -11.37
C THR A 111 10.07 15.20 -11.44
N ALA A 112 9.87 14.39 -10.41
CA ALA A 112 10.34 13.00 -10.34
C ALA A 112 9.43 12.05 -11.13
N HIS A 113 9.68 11.92 -12.44
CA HIS A 113 8.91 11.01 -13.30
C HIS A 113 8.83 9.58 -12.75
N GLY A 114 7.68 8.91 -12.93
CA GLY A 114 7.41 7.55 -12.46
C GLY A 114 7.11 7.41 -10.96
N LYS A 115 7.49 8.39 -10.13
CA LYS A 115 7.35 8.39 -8.65
C LYS A 115 7.15 9.77 -8.06
N ALA A 116 6.43 10.63 -8.76
CA ALA A 116 6.22 12.02 -8.37
C ALA A 116 5.50 12.16 -7.02
N LYS A 117 5.82 13.23 -6.29
CA LYS A 117 5.15 13.59 -5.04
C LYS A 117 4.17 14.72 -5.29
N ILE A 118 2.98 14.60 -4.70
CA ILE A 118 1.99 15.68 -4.72
C ILE A 118 2.49 16.82 -3.84
N LEU A 119 2.60 18.01 -4.41
CA LEU A 119 2.99 19.24 -3.73
C LEU A 119 1.78 20.06 -3.31
N GLU A 120 0.76 20.14 -4.17
CA GLU A 120 -0.45 20.94 -3.97
C GLU A 120 -1.61 20.36 -4.77
N ILE A 121 -2.83 20.55 -4.29
CA ILE A 121 -4.06 20.29 -5.06
C ILE A 121 -4.92 21.53 -5.11
N ARG A 122 -5.15 22.04 -6.31
CA ARG A 122 -6.04 23.17 -6.61
C ARG A 122 -7.32 22.63 -7.23
N ALA A 123 -8.24 22.18 -6.40
CA ALA A 123 -9.43 21.47 -6.83
C ALA A 123 -10.58 22.39 -7.30
N ASP A 124 -10.30 23.60 -7.79
CA ASP A 124 -11.34 24.61 -8.12
C ASP A 124 -12.32 24.10 -9.16
N ARG A 125 -11.82 23.49 -10.25
CA ARG A 125 -12.68 22.93 -11.30
C ARG A 125 -13.55 21.76 -10.82
N LEU A 126 -13.08 20.99 -9.83
CA LEU A 126 -13.89 19.95 -9.20
C LEU A 126 -15.00 20.57 -8.35
N ARG A 127 -14.67 21.63 -7.56
CA ARG A 127 -15.67 22.38 -6.78
C ARG A 127 -16.75 23.00 -7.65
N ASP A 128 -16.37 23.59 -8.79
CA ASP A 128 -17.31 24.15 -9.77
C ASP A 128 -18.25 23.05 -10.31
N ALA A 129 -17.72 21.90 -10.74
CA ALA A 129 -18.54 20.80 -11.23
C ALA A 129 -19.51 20.25 -10.17
N LEU A 130 -19.05 20.12 -8.92
CA LEU A 130 -19.90 19.69 -7.80
C LEU A 130 -20.99 20.74 -7.49
N ALA A 131 -20.65 22.02 -7.53
CA ALA A 131 -21.62 23.12 -7.33
C ALA A 131 -22.70 23.13 -8.41
N ASP A 132 -22.35 22.75 -9.65
CA ASP A 132 -23.29 22.55 -10.76
C ASP A 132 -24.10 21.25 -10.64
N GLY A 133 -23.91 20.48 -9.56
CA GLY A 133 -24.62 19.21 -9.31
C GLY A 133 -24.09 18.01 -10.11
N GLN A 134 -22.95 18.15 -10.77
CA GLN A 134 -22.33 17.10 -11.57
C GLN A 134 -21.53 16.11 -10.69
N ILE A 135 -21.31 14.91 -11.19
CA ILE A 135 -20.35 13.95 -10.66
C ILE A 135 -18.98 14.25 -11.30
N ALA A 136 -17.94 14.43 -10.50
CA ALA A 136 -16.59 14.65 -11.02
C ALA A 136 -15.83 13.31 -11.10
N VAL A 137 -15.38 12.93 -12.30
CA VAL A 137 -14.61 11.69 -12.52
C VAL A 137 -13.16 12.03 -12.85
N VAL A 138 -12.22 11.63 -12.02
CA VAL A 138 -10.81 11.99 -12.11
C VAL A 138 -9.97 10.78 -12.52
N ALA A 139 -9.09 10.97 -13.49
CA ALA A 139 -8.02 10.02 -13.79
C ALA A 139 -7.04 9.97 -12.61
N GLY A 140 -6.97 8.84 -11.93
CA GLY A 140 -6.01 8.61 -10.85
C GLY A 140 -4.57 8.53 -11.35
N PHE A 141 -3.62 8.28 -10.41
CA PHE A 141 -2.23 7.97 -10.72
C PHE A 141 -1.39 9.10 -11.32
N GLN A 142 -1.96 10.21 -11.76
CA GLN A 142 -1.31 11.24 -12.56
C GLN A 142 -1.47 12.65 -11.99
N GLY A 143 -0.48 13.51 -12.29
CA GLY A 143 -0.49 14.94 -12.01
C GLY A 143 0.26 15.74 -13.07
N MET A 144 0.54 16.99 -12.77
CA MET A 144 1.36 17.88 -13.59
C MET A 144 2.49 18.45 -12.73
N SER A 145 3.72 18.32 -13.20
CA SER A 145 4.89 18.86 -12.50
C SER A 145 4.92 20.40 -12.57
N THR A 146 5.79 20.99 -11.73
CA THR A 146 6.11 22.41 -11.76
C THR A 146 6.59 22.87 -13.14
N ASP A 147 7.21 21.98 -13.91
CA ASP A 147 7.68 22.23 -15.29
C ASP A 147 6.60 21.97 -16.35
N ARG A 148 5.34 21.77 -15.91
CA ARG A 148 4.17 21.51 -16.76
C ARG A 148 4.25 20.22 -17.58
N ASN A 149 5.05 19.24 -17.13
CA ASN A 149 5.05 17.90 -17.70
C ASN A 149 4.03 17.02 -16.95
N ILE A 150 3.44 16.08 -17.68
CA ILE A 150 2.65 15.02 -17.06
C ILE A 150 3.61 14.14 -16.23
N THR A 151 3.16 13.77 -15.04
CA THR A 151 3.90 12.92 -14.11
C THR A 151 3.00 11.83 -13.56
N THR A 152 3.58 10.70 -13.17
CA THR A 152 2.88 9.62 -12.47
C THR A 152 3.37 9.48 -11.04
N LEU A 153 2.47 9.03 -10.17
CA LEU A 153 2.70 8.92 -8.72
C LEU A 153 3.32 7.59 -8.28
N GLY A 154 3.50 6.66 -9.23
CA GLY A 154 3.99 5.31 -8.96
C GLY A 154 2.90 4.36 -8.43
N ARG A 155 3.30 3.17 -7.95
CA ARG A 155 2.36 2.14 -7.45
C ARG A 155 1.45 2.70 -6.36
N GLY A 156 0.16 2.34 -6.39
CA GLY A 156 -0.86 2.88 -5.49
C GLY A 156 -1.20 4.36 -5.73
N GLY A 157 -0.76 4.92 -6.88
CA GLY A 157 -0.98 6.33 -7.21
C GLY A 157 -2.45 6.72 -7.30
N SER A 158 -3.35 5.83 -7.74
CA SER A 158 -4.79 6.12 -7.78
C SER A 158 -5.39 6.19 -6.37
N ASP A 159 -4.95 5.34 -5.43
CA ASP A 159 -5.36 5.42 -4.02
C ASP A 159 -4.87 6.73 -3.40
N THR A 160 -3.60 7.08 -3.64
CA THR A 160 -3.01 8.34 -3.19
C THR A 160 -3.75 9.54 -3.79
N THR A 161 -4.13 9.49 -5.07
CA THR A 161 -4.95 10.53 -5.72
C THR A 161 -6.29 10.71 -5.02
N ALA A 162 -7.00 9.61 -4.73
CA ALA A 162 -8.32 9.67 -4.11
C ALA A 162 -8.25 10.26 -2.69
N VAL A 163 -7.31 9.80 -1.88
CA VAL A 163 -7.13 10.30 -0.52
C VAL A 163 -6.72 11.78 -0.52
N ALA A 164 -5.81 12.17 -1.42
CA ALA A 164 -5.37 13.56 -1.53
C ALA A 164 -6.51 14.50 -1.98
N LEU A 165 -7.36 14.05 -2.91
CA LEU A 165 -8.57 14.79 -3.30
C LEU A 165 -9.59 14.86 -2.16
N ALA A 166 -9.79 13.77 -1.41
CA ALA A 166 -10.67 13.76 -0.24
C ALA A 166 -10.21 14.80 0.80
N ALA A 167 -8.92 14.87 1.09
CA ALA A 167 -8.34 15.88 1.99
C ALA A 167 -8.55 17.29 1.46
N ALA A 168 -8.23 17.55 0.18
CA ALA A 168 -8.29 18.87 -0.42
C ALA A 168 -9.73 19.41 -0.57
N LEU A 169 -10.70 18.52 -0.68
CA LEU A 169 -12.12 18.85 -0.84
C LEU A 169 -12.89 18.83 0.48
N GLY A 170 -12.28 18.32 1.57
CA GLY A 170 -12.96 18.15 2.87
C GLY A 170 -14.05 17.08 2.82
N ALA A 171 -13.79 15.97 2.14
CA ALA A 171 -14.74 14.87 2.05
C ALA A 171 -14.96 14.20 3.41
N GLU A 172 -16.18 13.69 3.65
CA GLU A 172 -16.55 12.93 4.85
C GLU A 172 -15.75 11.63 4.93
N SER A 173 -15.61 10.95 3.79
CA SER A 173 -14.84 9.70 3.68
C SER A 173 -14.24 9.52 2.28
N CYS A 174 -13.23 8.67 2.22
CA CYS A 174 -12.65 8.17 0.98
C CYS A 174 -12.88 6.65 0.91
N GLU A 175 -13.79 6.23 0.03
CA GLU A 175 -14.11 4.83 -0.20
C GLU A 175 -13.13 4.23 -1.23
N ILE A 176 -12.42 3.17 -0.85
CA ILE A 176 -11.48 2.44 -1.72
C ILE A 176 -12.12 1.12 -2.12
N TYR A 177 -12.60 1.07 -3.36
CA TYR A 177 -13.18 -0.12 -3.96
C TYR A 177 -12.10 -0.98 -4.62
N THR A 178 -12.04 -2.23 -4.19
CA THR A 178 -11.05 -3.24 -4.61
C THR A 178 -11.73 -4.58 -4.90
N ASP A 179 -10.96 -5.62 -5.19
CA ASP A 179 -11.43 -6.99 -5.45
C ASP A 179 -11.66 -7.82 -4.19
N VAL A 180 -11.32 -7.30 -3.01
CA VAL A 180 -11.58 -7.94 -1.72
C VAL A 180 -12.65 -7.19 -0.92
N ALA A 181 -13.34 -7.87 0.00
CA ALA A 181 -14.42 -7.29 0.80
C ALA A 181 -13.97 -6.22 1.79
N GLY A 182 -12.67 -6.19 2.12
CA GLY A 182 -12.05 -5.27 3.07
C GLY A 182 -10.72 -5.82 3.54
N VAL A 183 -10.28 -5.45 4.74
CA VAL A 183 -9.06 -5.95 5.36
C VAL A 183 -9.39 -7.12 6.27
N PHE A 184 -8.67 -8.24 6.11
CA PHE A 184 -8.90 -9.47 6.86
C PHE A 184 -7.83 -9.70 7.92
N SER A 185 -8.12 -10.55 8.89
CA SER A 185 -7.18 -10.98 9.95
C SER A 185 -5.97 -11.78 9.42
N ALA A 186 -6.05 -12.32 8.21
CA ALA A 186 -4.97 -12.91 7.42
C ALA A 186 -5.39 -12.93 5.95
N ASP A 187 -4.49 -13.32 5.05
CA ASP A 187 -4.85 -13.54 3.63
C ASP A 187 -5.85 -14.69 3.50
N PRO A 188 -7.09 -14.47 3.01
CA PRO A 188 -8.10 -15.53 2.89
C PRO A 188 -7.70 -16.67 1.95
N ARG A 189 -6.72 -16.46 1.06
CA ARG A 189 -6.18 -17.50 0.18
C ARG A 189 -5.30 -18.49 0.95
N ILE A 190 -4.71 -18.07 2.06
CA ILE A 190 -3.90 -18.90 2.96
C ILE A 190 -4.77 -19.43 4.11
N VAL A 191 -5.59 -18.57 4.71
CA VAL A 191 -6.45 -18.86 5.85
C VAL A 191 -7.91 -18.65 5.44
N PRO A 192 -8.64 -19.70 4.97
CA PRO A 192 -10.00 -19.56 4.45
C PRO A 192 -11.02 -19.01 5.46
N ASN A 193 -10.77 -19.18 6.75
CA ASN A 193 -11.59 -18.67 7.87
C ASN A 193 -11.05 -17.33 8.44
N ALA A 194 -10.19 -16.63 7.69
CA ALA A 194 -9.76 -15.29 8.07
C ALA A 194 -10.97 -14.36 8.16
N ARG A 195 -11.03 -13.59 9.24
CA ARG A 195 -12.17 -12.73 9.55
C ARG A 195 -11.99 -11.33 8.97
N LEU A 196 -13.05 -10.77 8.39
CA LEU A 196 -13.10 -9.37 7.99
C LEU A 196 -13.00 -8.47 9.25
N GLN A 197 -12.07 -7.52 9.22
CA GLN A 197 -11.92 -6.51 10.27
C GLN A 197 -12.88 -5.35 10.00
N PRO A 198 -13.87 -5.09 10.86
CA PRO A 198 -14.84 -4.02 10.61
C PRO A 198 -14.22 -2.64 10.75
N GLN A 199 -13.22 -2.51 11.62
CA GLN A 199 -12.53 -1.26 11.91
C GLN A 199 -11.06 -1.50 12.27
N LEU A 200 -10.19 -0.65 11.74
CA LEU A 200 -8.75 -0.64 12.03
C LEU A 200 -8.26 0.80 12.23
N SER A 201 -7.20 0.96 13.02
CA SER A 201 -6.49 2.24 13.12
C SER A 201 -5.56 2.44 11.91
N PHE A 202 -5.21 3.70 11.63
CA PHE A 202 -4.20 4.00 10.61
C PHE A 202 -2.87 3.31 10.89
N ASP A 203 -2.44 3.25 12.16
CA ASP A 203 -1.16 2.65 12.52
C ASP A 203 -1.15 1.14 12.28
N GLU A 204 -2.24 0.42 12.58
CA GLU A 204 -2.37 -1.00 12.24
C GLU A 204 -2.31 -1.24 10.74
N VAL A 205 -3.05 -0.45 9.95
CA VAL A 205 -3.06 -0.61 8.48
C VAL A 205 -1.71 -0.23 7.87
N LEU A 206 -1.00 0.76 8.41
CA LEU A 206 0.36 1.10 7.98
C LEU A 206 1.33 -0.05 8.22
N GLU A 207 1.31 -0.67 9.41
CA GLU A 207 2.15 -1.83 9.69
C GLU A 207 1.76 -3.03 8.80
N MET A 208 0.46 -3.27 8.59
CA MET A 208 0.00 -4.32 7.67
C MET A 208 0.49 -4.07 6.25
N ALA A 209 0.35 -2.85 5.73
CA ALA A 209 0.80 -2.49 4.39
C ALA A 209 2.33 -2.58 4.23
N ALA A 210 3.09 -2.21 5.27
CA ALA A 210 4.54 -2.33 5.30
C ALA A 210 5.04 -3.78 5.39
N THR A 211 4.19 -4.71 5.85
CA THR A 211 4.56 -6.11 6.10
C THR A 211 3.90 -7.11 5.15
N GLY A 212 3.42 -6.64 3.99
CA GLY A 212 2.89 -7.49 2.92
C GLY A 212 1.37 -7.50 2.78
N GLY A 213 0.64 -6.77 3.62
CA GLY A 213 -0.80 -6.55 3.45
C GLY A 213 -1.07 -5.65 2.24
N ARG A 214 -1.49 -6.24 1.11
CA ARG A 214 -1.56 -5.55 -0.20
C ARG A 214 -2.92 -4.90 -0.49
N VAL A 215 -3.78 -4.71 0.51
CA VAL A 215 -5.13 -4.17 0.30
C VAL A 215 -5.11 -2.66 0.05
N LEU A 216 -4.27 -1.93 0.78
CA LEU A 216 -4.07 -0.49 0.63
C LEU A 216 -2.61 -0.18 0.35
N ALA A 217 -2.37 0.85 -0.46
CA ALA A 217 -1.02 1.35 -0.69
C ALA A 217 -0.53 2.12 0.54
N LEU A 218 0.67 1.81 1.05
CA LEU A 218 1.26 2.43 2.24
C LEU A 218 1.18 3.97 2.18
N ARG A 219 1.59 4.56 1.07
CA ARG A 219 1.59 6.01 0.84
C ARG A 219 0.19 6.63 0.94
N SER A 220 -0.87 5.93 0.51
CA SER A 220 -2.24 6.44 0.62
C SER A 220 -2.72 6.45 2.07
N VAL A 221 -2.35 5.46 2.87
CA VAL A 221 -2.68 5.39 4.29
C VAL A 221 -1.91 6.44 5.10
N GLU A 222 -0.62 6.65 4.80
CA GLU A 222 0.17 7.76 5.37
C GLU A 222 -0.48 9.10 5.11
N PHE A 223 -0.94 9.33 3.87
CA PHE A 223 -1.61 10.55 3.48
C PHE A 223 -2.93 10.70 4.23
N ALA A 224 -3.74 9.63 4.31
CA ALA A 224 -5.00 9.62 5.06
C ALA A 224 -4.80 9.96 6.54
N ARG A 225 -3.80 9.34 7.19
CA ARG A 225 -3.44 9.63 8.58
C ARG A 225 -3.05 11.09 8.79
N ASN A 226 -2.17 11.62 7.91
CA ASN A 226 -1.62 12.97 8.06
C ASN A 226 -2.68 14.07 7.87
N TYR A 227 -3.70 13.82 7.05
CA TYR A 227 -4.77 14.77 6.77
C TYR A 227 -6.10 14.42 7.45
N GLY A 228 -6.16 13.36 8.25
CA GLY A 228 -7.36 12.96 8.98
C GLY A 228 -8.51 12.47 8.09
N VAL A 229 -8.20 11.88 6.94
CA VAL A 229 -9.20 11.36 5.99
C VAL A 229 -9.61 9.95 6.40
N THR A 230 -10.86 9.75 6.81
CA THR A 230 -11.40 8.41 7.07
C THR A 230 -11.46 7.60 5.78
N LEU A 231 -10.90 6.38 5.78
CA LEU A 231 -10.97 5.46 4.65
C LEU A 231 -12.05 4.40 4.89
N HIS A 232 -12.71 3.98 3.82
CA HIS A 232 -13.64 2.87 3.84
C HIS A 232 -13.28 1.89 2.72
N VAL A 233 -12.72 0.74 3.08
CA VAL A 233 -12.27 -0.29 2.13
C VAL A 233 -13.40 -1.26 1.86
N ARG A 234 -13.80 -1.43 0.60
CA ARG A 234 -14.97 -2.22 0.20
C ARG A 234 -14.71 -3.02 -1.07
N SER A 235 -15.50 -4.08 -1.26
CA SER A 235 -15.52 -4.81 -2.53
C SER A 235 -16.31 -4.04 -3.60
N ALA A 236 -15.73 -3.92 -4.80
CA ALA A 236 -16.43 -3.42 -5.98
C ALA A 236 -17.43 -4.43 -6.57
N PHE A 237 -17.53 -5.64 -5.98
CA PHE A 237 -18.31 -6.75 -6.54
C PHE A 237 -19.46 -7.20 -5.66
N THR A 238 -19.28 -7.19 -4.34
CA THR A 238 -20.28 -7.72 -3.39
C THR A 238 -20.99 -6.62 -2.61
N TRP A 239 -20.43 -5.39 -2.56
CA TRP A 239 -20.96 -4.24 -1.81
C TRP A 239 -21.15 -4.49 -0.32
N GLU A 240 -20.37 -5.43 0.24
CA GLU A 240 -20.35 -5.74 1.66
C GLU A 240 -19.94 -4.54 2.51
N PRO A 241 -20.22 -4.56 3.85
CA PRO A 241 -19.92 -3.43 4.74
C PRO A 241 -18.48 -2.95 4.69
N GLY A 242 -17.51 -3.86 4.50
CA GLY A 242 -16.10 -3.51 4.36
C GLY A 242 -15.40 -3.19 5.68
N THR A 243 -14.27 -2.47 5.57
CA THR A 243 -13.41 -2.07 6.69
C THR A 243 -13.29 -0.56 6.76
N TRP A 244 -13.61 0.02 7.91
CA TRP A 244 -13.33 1.41 8.21
C TRP A 244 -11.91 1.57 8.75
N VAL A 245 -11.18 2.59 8.26
CA VAL A 245 -9.83 2.91 8.72
C VAL A 245 -9.81 4.38 9.13
N GLY A 246 -9.45 4.62 10.39
CA GLY A 246 -9.48 5.95 10.99
C GLY A 246 -8.52 6.14 12.14
N GLN A 247 -8.68 7.22 12.89
CA GLN A 247 -7.96 7.41 14.13
C GLN A 247 -8.42 6.37 15.16
N GLU A 248 -7.52 6.00 16.06
CA GLU A 248 -7.83 5.07 17.14
C GLU A 248 -8.88 5.69 18.07
N GLU A 249 -10.06 5.07 18.14
CA GLU A 249 -11.03 5.40 19.18
C GLU A 249 -10.62 4.70 20.48
N ALA A 250 -10.74 5.41 21.62
CA ALA A 250 -10.21 5.02 22.93
C ALA A 250 -10.96 3.86 23.60
N MET A 251 -11.38 2.82 22.86
CA MET A 251 -11.95 1.59 23.41
C MET A 251 -10.94 0.45 23.36
N GLU A 252 -10.98 -0.44 24.36
CA GLU A 252 -10.18 -1.66 24.37
C GLU A 252 -10.46 -2.49 23.11
N LYS A 253 -9.43 -2.66 22.27
CA LYS A 253 -9.50 -3.42 21.02
C LYS A 253 -8.85 -4.79 21.16
N ALA A 254 -9.08 -5.65 20.17
CA ALA A 254 -8.37 -6.91 20.06
C ALA A 254 -6.85 -6.70 20.16
N ILE A 255 -6.19 -7.58 20.91
CA ILE A 255 -4.74 -7.49 21.16
C ILE A 255 -3.97 -7.65 19.85
N ILE A 256 -4.41 -8.57 18.99
CA ILE A 256 -3.89 -8.84 17.63
C ILE A 256 -5.03 -8.64 16.65
N SER A 257 -4.81 -7.81 15.64
CA SER A 257 -5.78 -7.50 14.60
C SER A 257 -5.58 -8.37 13.37
N ALA A 258 -4.33 -8.67 13.02
CA ALA A 258 -4.03 -9.45 11.84
C ALA A 258 -2.64 -10.11 11.84
N ILE A 259 -2.51 -11.09 10.94
CA ILE A 259 -1.24 -11.69 10.54
C ILE A 259 -0.99 -11.36 9.08
N THR A 260 0.15 -10.75 8.80
CA THR A 260 0.61 -10.47 7.44
C THR A 260 1.80 -11.34 7.09
N HIS A 261 2.05 -11.50 5.79
CA HIS A 261 3.23 -12.20 5.29
C HIS A 261 3.80 -11.50 4.06
N ASP A 262 5.10 -11.61 3.86
CA ASP A 262 5.80 -11.09 2.69
C ASP A 262 6.88 -12.07 2.24
N THR A 263 6.88 -12.37 0.93
CA THR A 263 7.87 -13.22 0.25
C THR A 263 8.65 -12.44 -0.79
N SER A 264 8.51 -11.13 -0.86
CA SER A 264 9.16 -10.28 -1.86
C SER A 264 10.51 -9.75 -1.43
N GLU A 265 10.97 -10.09 -0.23
CA GLU A 265 12.26 -9.69 0.32
C GLU A 265 13.31 -10.80 0.23
N ALA A 266 14.57 -10.38 0.24
CA ALA A 266 15.74 -11.24 0.36
C ALA A 266 16.63 -10.74 1.50
N LYS A 267 17.36 -11.64 2.14
CA LYS A 267 18.29 -11.35 3.22
C LYS A 267 19.72 -11.26 2.70
N VAL A 268 20.43 -10.22 3.12
CA VAL A 268 21.88 -10.07 2.94
C VAL A 268 22.53 -10.08 4.31
N THR A 269 23.55 -10.88 4.48
CA THR A 269 24.32 -10.98 5.73
C THR A 269 25.79 -10.73 5.47
N MET A 270 26.37 -9.74 6.12
CA MET A 270 27.79 -9.44 6.14
C MET A 270 28.38 -10.00 7.45
N LEU A 271 29.27 -10.98 7.35
CA LEU A 271 29.85 -11.68 8.50
C LEU A 271 31.22 -11.13 8.88
N GLY A 272 31.48 -11.08 10.19
CA GLY A 272 32.80 -10.80 10.74
C GLY A 272 33.29 -9.38 10.43
N VAL A 273 32.42 -8.39 10.45
CA VAL A 273 32.78 -6.98 10.26
C VAL A 273 33.40 -6.43 11.54
N PRO A 274 34.50 -5.65 11.49
CA PRO A 274 35.06 -5.03 12.69
C PRO A 274 34.04 -4.18 13.44
N ASP A 275 33.83 -4.45 14.74
CA ASP A 275 32.90 -3.70 15.58
C ASP A 275 33.49 -2.35 15.98
N ARG A 276 33.23 -1.34 15.17
CA ARG A 276 33.69 0.04 15.43
C ARG A 276 32.69 1.06 14.86
N PRO A 277 32.59 2.26 15.45
CA PRO A 277 31.71 3.30 14.98
C PRO A 277 31.91 3.63 13.50
N GLY A 278 30.80 3.79 12.76
CA GLY A 278 30.79 4.21 11.35
C GLY A 278 30.64 3.05 10.34
N ILE A 279 30.77 1.80 10.73
CA ILE A 279 30.64 0.63 9.84
C ILE A 279 29.25 0.58 9.21
N ALA A 280 28.20 0.54 10.03
CA ALA A 280 26.81 0.52 9.53
C ALA A 280 26.49 1.76 8.67
N ALA A 281 26.97 2.95 9.09
CA ALA A 281 26.75 4.18 8.34
C ALA A 281 27.34 4.11 6.93
N ARG A 282 28.52 3.50 6.76
CA ARG A 282 29.18 3.34 5.46
C ARG A 282 28.44 2.38 4.56
N LEU A 283 28.03 1.21 5.08
CA LEU A 283 27.27 0.21 4.34
C LEU A 283 25.93 0.79 3.85
N PHE A 284 25.13 1.32 4.75
CA PHE A 284 23.79 1.80 4.40
C PHE A 284 23.82 3.09 3.57
N ARG A 285 24.90 3.90 3.65
CA ARG A 285 25.09 5.01 2.74
C ARG A 285 25.35 4.52 1.32
N ALA A 286 26.23 3.54 1.13
CA ALA A 286 26.52 2.99 -0.18
C ALA A 286 25.28 2.34 -0.84
N LEU A 287 24.46 1.63 -0.05
CA LEU A 287 23.17 1.09 -0.52
C LEU A 287 22.19 2.19 -0.92
N ALA A 288 22.12 3.26 -0.11
CA ALA A 288 21.25 4.39 -0.39
C ALA A 288 21.65 5.17 -1.65
N ASP A 289 22.94 5.30 -1.91
CA ASP A 289 23.48 5.97 -3.11
C ASP A 289 23.12 5.19 -4.41
N GLU A 290 22.94 3.86 -4.31
CA GLU A 290 22.41 3.00 -5.38
C GLU A 290 20.86 2.88 -5.34
N ALA A 291 20.19 3.70 -4.53
CA ALA A 291 18.74 3.70 -4.37
C ALA A 291 18.12 2.36 -3.86
N VAL A 292 18.91 1.51 -3.20
CA VAL A 292 18.44 0.28 -2.55
C VAL A 292 17.77 0.62 -1.23
N ASN A 293 16.49 0.21 -1.09
CA ASN A 293 15.77 0.34 0.16
C ASN A 293 16.08 -0.84 1.08
N VAL A 294 16.25 -0.56 2.37
CA VAL A 294 16.49 -1.58 3.42
C VAL A 294 15.35 -1.53 4.43
N ASP A 295 14.79 -2.67 4.79
CA ASP A 295 13.67 -2.74 5.74
C ASP A 295 14.13 -3.20 7.13
N MET A 296 14.41 -4.48 7.33
CA MET A 296 14.89 -4.99 8.62
C MET A 296 16.41 -4.88 8.69
N ILE A 297 16.94 -4.46 9.85
CA ILE A 297 18.39 -4.43 10.13
C ILE A 297 18.62 -5.09 11.48
N GLU A 298 19.53 -6.05 11.50
CA GLU A 298 19.97 -6.74 12.70
C GLU A 298 21.50 -6.72 12.78
N GLN A 299 22.05 -6.29 13.91
CA GLN A 299 23.48 -6.29 14.15
C GLN A 299 23.78 -6.97 15.49
N ASN A 300 24.60 -8.00 15.45
CA ASN A 300 25.09 -8.70 16.64
C ASN A 300 26.55 -8.35 16.90
N VAL A 301 26.90 -8.17 18.16
CA VAL A 301 28.29 -7.98 18.56
C VAL A 301 28.90 -9.30 19.01
N SER A 302 30.02 -9.68 18.42
CA SER A 302 30.72 -10.88 18.84
C SER A 302 31.74 -10.62 19.98
N VAL A 303 32.10 -11.67 20.67
CA VAL A 303 33.07 -11.64 21.79
C VAL A 303 34.49 -11.20 21.38
N HIS A 304 34.77 -11.22 20.06
CA HIS A 304 36.11 -10.96 19.50
C HIS A 304 36.21 -9.57 18.80
N GLY A 305 35.28 -8.64 19.05
CA GLY A 305 35.28 -7.32 18.43
C GLY A 305 34.92 -7.34 16.94
N LEU A 306 34.22 -8.38 16.51
CA LEU A 306 33.60 -8.49 15.19
C LEU A 306 32.07 -8.46 15.36
N ALA A 307 31.35 -8.00 14.36
CA ALA A 307 29.90 -7.98 14.31
C ALA A 307 29.43 -8.66 13.02
N ASP A 308 28.24 -9.24 13.08
CA ASP A 308 27.51 -9.62 11.86
C ASP A 308 26.39 -8.62 11.64
N ILE A 309 26.21 -8.19 10.40
CA ILE A 309 25.13 -7.28 10.00
C ILE A 309 24.26 -8.01 8.99
N SER A 310 23.01 -8.29 9.37
CA SER A 310 21.99 -8.82 8.49
C SER A 310 20.94 -7.76 8.19
N PHE A 311 20.45 -7.74 6.96
CA PHE A 311 19.38 -6.83 6.57
C PHE A 311 18.55 -7.42 5.43
N THR A 312 17.32 -6.93 5.27
CA THR A 312 16.45 -7.33 4.16
C THR A 312 16.33 -6.22 3.12
N VAL A 313 16.23 -6.64 1.86
CA VAL A 313 16.03 -5.80 0.69
C VAL A 313 14.97 -6.42 -0.22
N PRO A 314 14.28 -5.64 -1.08
CA PRO A 314 13.45 -6.23 -2.13
C PRO A 314 14.23 -7.23 -2.98
N LYS A 315 13.63 -8.39 -3.32
CA LYS A 315 14.28 -9.40 -4.20
C LYS A 315 14.78 -8.80 -5.52
N ALA A 316 14.09 -7.78 -6.06
CA ALA A 316 14.50 -7.08 -7.28
C ALA A 316 15.85 -6.35 -7.13
N ASP A 317 16.19 -5.90 -5.92
CA ASP A 317 17.40 -5.14 -5.63
C ASP A 317 18.55 -6.02 -5.12
N LEU A 318 18.31 -7.34 -4.95
CA LEU A 318 19.26 -8.26 -4.33
C LEU A 318 20.63 -8.26 -5.01
N LEU A 319 20.68 -8.26 -6.35
CA LEU A 319 21.94 -8.27 -7.08
C LEU A 319 22.78 -6.99 -6.84
N VAL A 320 22.12 -5.85 -6.78
CA VAL A 320 22.77 -4.56 -6.49
C VAL A 320 23.23 -4.54 -5.04
N ALA A 321 22.37 -4.95 -4.11
CA ALA A 321 22.69 -5.00 -2.68
C ALA A 321 23.86 -5.96 -2.39
N ALA A 322 23.90 -7.12 -3.04
CA ALA A 322 24.99 -8.08 -2.92
C ALA A 322 26.33 -7.46 -3.38
N ARG A 323 26.37 -6.89 -4.59
CA ARG A 323 27.57 -6.24 -5.14
C ARG A 323 28.09 -5.14 -4.21
N VAL A 324 27.22 -4.23 -3.80
CA VAL A 324 27.59 -3.12 -2.90
C VAL A 324 28.12 -3.64 -1.57
N SER A 325 27.47 -4.67 -1.02
CA SER A 325 27.88 -5.26 0.27
C SER A 325 29.25 -5.97 0.16
N GLU A 326 29.54 -6.64 -0.96
CA GLU A 326 30.85 -7.27 -1.22
C GLU A 326 31.96 -6.23 -1.36
N GLU A 327 31.73 -5.15 -2.14
CA GLU A 327 32.68 -4.06 -2.31
C GLU A 327 33.01 -3.38 -0.96
N VAL A 328 31.97 -2.95 -0.24
CA VAL A 328 32.09 -2.32 1.08
C VAL A 328 32.65 -3.27 2.12
N GLY A 329 32.25 -4.55 2.09
CA GLY A 329 32.73 -5.59 2.99
C GLY A 329 34.24 -5.83 2.85
N THR A 330 34.72 -5.91 1.63
CA THR A 330 36.15 -6.07 1.33
C THR A 330 36.96 -4.89 1.88
N GLU A 331 36.50 -3.65 1.68
CA GLU A 331 37.16 -2.46 2.19
C GLU A 331 37.14 -2.35 3.73
N MET A 332 36.13 -2.92 4.37
CA MET A 332 35.99 -2.90 5.83
C MET A 332 36.68 -4.08 6.52
N GLY A 333 37.07 -5.10 5.76
CA GLY A 333 37.66 -6.34 6.31
C GLY A 333 36.62 -7.34 6.83
N ALA A 334 35.44 -7.36 6.25
CA ALA A 334 34.44 -8.40 6.51
C ALA A 334 34.95 -9.78 6.07
N SER A 335 34.54 -10.82 6.78
CA SER A 335 34.95 -12.20 6.47
C SER A 335 34.27 -12.74 5.20
N SER A 336 32.98 -12.44 5.03
CA SER A 336 32.21 -12.83 3.85
C SER A 336 30.87 -12.07 3.78
N VAL A 337 30.25 -12.09 2.59
CA VAL A 337 28.86 -11.68 2.37
C VAL A 337 28.07 -12.88 1.87
N SER A 338 26.88 -13.08 2.40
CA SER A 338 25.95 -14.12 1.95
C SER A 338 24.58 -13.53 1.65
N CYS A 339 23.90 -14.08 0.66
CA CYS A 339 22.58 -13.66 0.23
C CYS A 339 21.62 -14.85 0.26
N ASP A 340 20.39 -14.62 0.68
CA ASP A 340 19.32 -15.62 0.71
C ASP A 340 18.02 -15.01 0.19
N ALA A 341 17.50 -15.54 -0.92
CA ALA A 341 16.26 -15.12 -1.52
C ALA A 341 15.05 -15.98 -1.11
N ASP A 342 15.30 -17.13 -0.45
CA ASP A 342 14.25 -18.09 -0.09
C ASP A 342 13.74 -17.86 1.33
N ILE A 343 13.51 -16.63 1.67
CA ILE A 343 12.97 -16.18 2.96
C ILE A 343 11.56 -15.66 2.83
N ALA A 344 10.80 -15.75 3.93
CA ALA A 344 9.53 -15.06 4.10
C ALA A 344 9.52 -14.35 5.45
N ARG A 345 8.83 -13.23 5.51
CA ARG A 345 8.50 -12.54 6.75
C ARG A 345 7.06 -12.83 7.12
N VAL A 346 6.80 -13.20 8.37
CA VAL A 346 5.47 -13.30 8.97
C VAL A 346 5.39 -12.33 10.14
N SER A 347 4.33 -11.54 10.19
CA SER A 347 4.17 -10.48 11.19
C SER A 347 2.82 -10.55 11.88
N LEU A 348 2.81 -10.46 13.20
CA LEU A 348 1.64 -10.14 14.00
C LEU A 348 1.49 -8.63 14.05
N VAL A 349 0.29 -8.11 13.84
CA VAL A 349 -0.05 -6.68 13.93
C VAL A 349 -1.23 -6.50 14.88
N GLY A 350 -1.13 -5.54 15.80
CA GLY A 350 -2.21 -5.20 16.72
C GLY A 350 -1.81 -4.15 17.76
N ALA A 351 -2.71 -3.22 18.05
CA ALA A 351 -2.46 -2.10 18.97
C ALA A 351 -2.28 -2.55 20.43
N GLY A 352 -2.84 -3.70 20.83
CA GLY A 352 -2.80 -4.20 22.20
C GLY A 352 -1.48 -4.85 22.63
N MET A 353 -0.53 -5.10 21.72
CA MET A 353 0.72 -5.83 22.04
C MET A 353 1.59 -5.15 23.09
N LYS A 354 1.54 -3.83 23.18
CA LYS A 354 2.35 -3.02 24.12
C LYS A 354 2.04 -3.31 25.59
N THR A 355 0.81 -3.64 25.89
CA THR A 355 0.28 -3.81 27.26
C THR A 355 0.10 -5.27 27.65
N HIS A 356 0.31 -6.22 26.74
CA HIS A 356 0.09 -7.64 26.98
C HIS A 356 1.40 -8.42 26.89
N PRO A 357 2.07 -8.67 28.03
CA PRO A 357 3.24 -9.53 28.06
C PRO A 357 2.87 -10.96 27.65
N GLY A 358 3.74 -11.64 26.92
CA GLY A 358 3.57 -13.04 26.51
C GLY A 358 3.24 -13.24 25.03
N ILE A 359 2.78 -12.22 24.28
CA ILE A 359 2.46 -12.37 22.85
C ILE A 359 3.66 -12.89 22.04
N ALA A 360 4.84 -12.31 22.28
CA ALA A 360 6.07 -12.76 21.63
C ALA A 360 6.41 -14.21 22.02
N ALA A 361 6.26 -14.58 23.28
CA ALA A 361 6.49 -15.94 23.74
C ALA A 361 5.54 -16.91 23.06
N THR A 362 4.24 -16.62 23.03
CA THR A 362 3.24 -17.45 22.33
C THR A 362 3.57 -17.58 20.85
N MET A 363 3.94 -16.48 20.16
CA MET A 363 4.35 -16.54 18.76
C MET A 363 5.51 -17.51 18.55
N PHE A 364 6.55 -17.41 19.36
CA PHE A 364 7.75 -18.26 19.23
C PHE A 364 7.48 -19.72 19.60
N GLU A 365 6.66 -19.98 20.63
CA GLU A 365 6.22 -21.33 21.00
C GLU A 365 5.42 -22.00 19.87
N VAL A 366 4.50 -21.27 19.23
CA VAL A 366 3.71 -21.78 18.11
C VAL A 366 4.59 -22.08 16.91
N LEU A 367 5.53 -21.20 16.56
CA LEU A 367 6.46 -21.42 15.45
C LEU A 367 7.34 -22.65 15.73
N ALA A 368 7.90 -22.77 16.93
CA ALA A 368 8.72 -23.89 17.34
C ALA A 368 7.94 -25.23 17.32
N ALA A 369 6.70 -25.25 17.83
CA ALA A 369 5.84 -26.43 17.83
C ALA A 369 5.50 -26.92 16.41
N ASN A 370 5.52 -26.01 15.42
CA ASN A 370 5.30 -26.33 14.02
C ASN A 370 6.61 -26.54 13.23
N GLY A 371 7.76 -26.64 13.91
CA GLY A 371 9.05 -26.88 13.27
C GLY A 371 9.54 -25.73 12.40
N VAL A 372 9.13 -24.50 12.70
CA VAL A 372 9.54 -23.28 12.00
C VAL A 372 10.72 -22.66 12.73
N ASN A 373 11.88 -22.61 12.09
CA ASN A 373 13.04 -21.91 12.62
C ASN A 373 12.95 -20.42 12.31
N ILE A 374 13.32 -19.59 13.28
CA ILE A 374 13.34 -18.13 13.15
C ILE A 374 14.76 -17.69 12.82
N GLU A 375 14.93 -16.90 11.77
CA GLU A 375 16.21 -16.41 11.29
C GLU A 375 16.50 -14.95 11.71
N MET A 376 15.46 -14.10 11.76
CA MET A 376 15.52 -12.73 12.25
C MET A 376 14.25 -12.38 12.99
N ILE A 377 14.33 -11.46 13.94
CA ILE A 377 13.19 -10.92 14.70
C ILE A 377 13.26 -9.40 14.69
N SER A 378 12.14 -8.76 14.41
CA SER A 378 11.99 -7.31 14.56
C SER A 378 10.69 -6.99 15.27
N THR A 379 10.71 -6.00 16.16
CA THR A 379 9.53 -5.58 16.92
C THR A 379 9.33 -4.08 16.87
N SER A 380 8.08 -3.66 16.78
CA SER A 380 7.65 -2.28 17.06
C SER A 380 6.63 -2.28 18.22
N SER A 381 6.02 -1.14 18.49
CA SER A 381 4.99 -1.05 19.54
C SER A 381 3.72 -1.85 19.24
N ILE A 382 3.45 -2.12 17.95
CA ILE A 382 2.23 -2.75 17.44
C ILE A 382 2.52 -3.86 16.43
N ARG A 383 3.76 -4.34 16.34
CA ARG A 383 4.17 -5.40 15.40
C ARG A 383 5.27 -6.27 15.99
N ILE A 384 5.18 -7.57 15.71
CA ILE A 384 6.26 -8.54 15.88
C ILE A 384 6.43 -9.27 14.54
N SER A 385 7.62 -9.18 13.95
CA SER A 385 7.96 -9.83 12.68
C SER A 385 9.03 -10.89 12.88
N CYS A 386 8.84 -12.06 12.27
CA CYS A 386 9.82 -13.12 12.18
C CYS A 386 10.15 -13.42 10.72
N VAL A 387 11.42 -13.47 10.40
CA VAL A 387 11.92 -13.99 9.12
C VAL A 387 12.18 -15.48 9.28
N MET A 388 11.77 -16.25 8.30
CA MET A 388 11.88 -17.72 8.25
C MET A 388 12.06 -18.20 6.82
N ARG A 389 12.25 -19.50 6.61
CA ARG A 389 12.25 -20.12 5.27
C ARG A 389 10.90 -19.91 4.58
N GLU A 390 10.93 -19.58 3.28
CA GLU A 390 9.72 -19.29 2.49
C GLU A 390 8.76 -20.48 2.44
N ASP A 391 9.27 -21.71 2.34
CA ASP A 391 8.48 -22.94 2.29
C ASP A 391 7.70 -23.25 3.58
N ARG A 392 8.04 -22.59 4.70
CA ARG A 392 7.37 -22.73 6.00
C ARG A 392 6.32 -21.64 6.29
N MET A 393 6.25 -20.63 5.43
CA MET A 393 5.41 -19.43 5.66
C MET A 393 3.93 -19.76 5.80
N VAL A 394 3.38 -20.61 4.93
CA VAL A 394 1.94 -20.95 4.95
C VAL A 394 1.57 -21.67 6.26
N ASP A 395 2.40 -22.62 6.69
CA ASP A 395 2.19 -23.35 7.95
C ASP A 395 2.27 -22.40 9.15
N ALA A 396 3.24 -21.48 9.15
CA ALA A 396 3.40 -20.48 10.20
C ALA A 396 2.18 -19.55 10.31
N VAL A 397 1.70 -19.00 9.18
CA VAL A 397 0.52 -18.11 9.15
C VAL A 397 -0.71 -18.81 9.69
N ARG A 398 -0.98 -20.06 9.26
CA ARG A 398 -2.14 -20.84 9.73
C ARG A 398 -2.05 -21.17 11.21
N ALA A 399 -0.89 -21.64 11.67
CA ALA A 399 -0.69 -21.99 13.07
C ALA A 399 -0.86 -20.79 14.00
N LEU A 400 -0.28 -19.65 13.63
CA LEU A 400 -0.42 -18.41 14.38
C LEU A 400 -1.87 -17.90 14.38
N HIS A 401 -2.56 -17.94 13.24
CA HIS A 401 -3.96 -17.50 13.16
C HIS A 401 -4.87 -18.30 14.09
N THR A 402 -4.66 -19.62 14.15
CA THR A 402 -5.40 -20.50 15.08
C THR A 402 -5.02 -20.21 16.53
N ALA A 403 -3.72 -20.05 16.84
CA ALA A 403 -3.26 -19.86 18.21
C ALA A 403 -3.68 -18.53 18.82
N PHE A 404 -3.85 -17.49 18.00
CA PHE A 404 -4.36 -16.18 18.42
C PHE A 404 -5.88 -16.02 18.23
N GLU A 405 -6.60 -17.11 17.91
CA GLU A 405 -8.07 -17.17 17.80
C GLU A 405 -8.65 -16.08 16.87
N LEU A 406 -7.94 -15.76 15.77
CA LEU A 406 -8.30 -14.66 14.89
C LEU A 406 -9.50 -14.96 13.97
N ASP A 407 -10.05 -16.15 14.01
CA ASP A 407 -11.31 -16.57 13.37
C ASP A 407 -12.53 -16.30 14.26
N GLN A 408 -12.35 -16.03 15.56
CA GLN A 408 -13.42 -15.76 16.52
C GLN A 408 -13.69 -14.24 16.59
N GLU A 409 -14.94 -13.88 16.91
CA GLU A 409 -15.23 -12.47 17.24
C GLU A 409 -14.47 -12.05 18.52
N PRO A 410 -13.90 -10.83 18.55
CA PRO A 410 -13.28 -10.36 19.79
C PRO A 410 -14.29 -10.40 20.91
N VAL A 411 -13.91 -11.03 22.00
CA VAL A 411 -14.72 -10.98 23.24
C VAL A 411 -14.73 -9.51 23.69
N PRO A 412 -15.91 -8.92 23.94
CA PRO A 412 -16.06 -7.52 24.31
C PRO A 412 -15.42 -7.19 25.67
#